data_cd3a50bf38554df2ab35139d5c2895ea
#
_entry.id   cd3a50bf38554df2ab35139d5c2895ea
#
_cell.length_a   1.000
_cell.length_b   1.000
_cell.length_c   1.000
_cell.angle_alpha   90.00
_cell.angle_beta   90.00
_cell.angle_gamma   90.00
#
_symmetry.space_group_name_H-M   'P 1'
#
loop_
_entity.id
_entity.type
_entity.pdbx_description
1 polymer ?
#
loop_
_entity_poly.entity_id
_entity_poly.type
_entity_poly.pdbx_seq_one_letter_code
_entity_poly.pdbx_strand_id
1 'polypeptide(L)'
;MNRLSYLFLPLTAIGVSACSSNKAKEEVKRPNIIFMMTDDHTTQAMSCYGGRLLQTPNMDRIANEGIRMDNCYAVNALSGPSRACILTGKFSHINGFTDNASTFDGNQQTFPKLLQSAGYQTSIIGKWHLITEPQGFDYWCILTGQHEQGDYYNPDFNENGKQIVEQGYATDIITDKAIEYLEHRDKSKPFCMMYHQKAPHRNWMPAPRHLGMFNNTVFPEPATLFDTYEGRGSAAREQDMSIEHTLTNDWDLKLLTREEMLKDTTNRLYQVYKRMPADVQNKWDSVYAQRIAEYRSGKLEGKELISWKYQQYMRDYLATIVAVDENIGRLLSYLEKIGELDNTIIIYTSDQGFFLGEHGWFDKRLSLIHISEPTRQAEIS
;
A
#
# COMPACT_ATOMS: atom_id res chain seq x y z
N MET A 1 23.48 -96.54 -41.48
CA MET A 1 23.51 -95.47 -42.41
C MET A 1 22.27 -94.64 -42.18
N ASN A 2 22.36 -93.64 -41.30
CA ASN A 2 21.24 -92.76 -40.99
C ASN A 2 21.59 -91.36 -41.45
N ARG A 3 20.77 -90.79 -42.34
CA ARG A 3 20.87 -89.40 -42.78
C ARG A 3 20.04 -88.53 -41.83
N LEU A 4 20.68 -87.59 -41.16
CA LEU A 4 20.01 -86.51 -40.42
C LEU A 4 19.68 -85.37 -41.40
N SER A 5 18.40 -85.06 -41.49
CA SER A 5 17.91 -83.86 -42.19
C SER A 5 17.81 -82.69 -41.22
N TYR A 6 18.55 -81.61 -41.50
CA TYR A 6 18.43 -80.39 -40.77
C TYR A 6 17.31 -79.52 -41.32
N LEU A 7 16.33 -79.16 -40.50
CA LEU A 7 15.24 -78.23 -40.79
C LEU A 7 15.70 -76.81 -40.45
N PHE A 8 15.86 -75.97 -41.46
CA PHE A 8 16.10 -74.54 -41.25
C PHE A 8 14.74 -73.81 -41.06
N LEU A 9 14.49 -73.25 -39.91
CA LEU A 9 13.38 -72.27 -39.64
C LEU A 9 13.89 -70.86 -39.93
N PRO A 10 13.17 -70.03 -40.71
CA PRO A 10 13.54 -68.65 -40.88
C PRO A 10 13.10 -67.82 -39.60
N LEU A 11 14.06 -67.14 -39.01
CA LEU A 11 13.82 -66.18 -37.96
C LEU A 11 13.24 -64.89 -38.58
N THR A 12 11.94 -64.66 -38.43
CA THR A 12 11.32 -63.39 -38.76
C THR A 12 11.60 -62.36 -37.64
N ALA A 13 12.46 -61.38 -37.92
CA ALA A 13 12.73 -60.28 -37.04
C ALA A 13 11.49 -59.33 -37.01
N ILE A 14 10.75 -59.32 -35.90
CA ILE A 14 9.72 -58.36 -35.65
C ILE A 14 10.41 -57.05 -35.24
N GLY A 15 10.46 -56.11 -36.15
CA GLY A 15 10.90 -54.74 -35.86
C GLY A 15 9.92 -54.02 -34.95
N VAL A 16 10.27 -53.85 -33.67
CA VAL A 16 9.54 -53.00 -32.77
C VAL A 16 9.89 -51.54 -33.11
N SER A 17 9.05 -50.86 -33.89
CA SER A 17 9.10 -49.41 -34.05
C SER A 17 8.71 -48.77 -32.74
N ALA A 18 9.70 -48.38 -31.96
CA ALA A 18 9.48 -47.48 -30.81
C ALA A 18 9.12 -46.09 -31.36
N CYS A 19 7.82 -45.80 -31.44
CA CYS A 19 7.36 -44.42 -31.55
C CYS A 19 7.76 -43.68 -30.26
N SER A 20 8.93 -43.05 -30.25
CA SER A 20 9.27 -42.04 -29.29
C SER A 20 8.36 -40.81 -29.56
N SER A 21 7.22 -40.74 -28.86
CA SER A 21 6.48 -39.49 -28.76
C SER A 21 7.37 -38.52 -28.00
N ASN A 22 8.13 -37.71 -28.74
CA ASN A 22 8.65 -36.45 -28.21
C ASN A 22 7.43 -35.57 -27.92
N LYS A 23 6.77 -35.78 -26.77
CA LYS A 23 6.02 -34.71 -26.11
C LYS A 23 7.08 -33.66 -25.81
N ALA A 24 7.12 -32.60 -26.60
CA ALA A 24 7.79 -31.37 -26.19
C ALA A 24 7.34 -31.11 -24.75
N LYS A 25 8.29 -31.07 -23.81
CA LYS A 25 7.97 -30.62 -22.47
C LYS A 25 7.35 -29.25 -22.68
N GLU A 26 6.07 -29.10 -22.37
CA GLU A 26 5.42 -27.80 -22.26
C GLU A 26 6.29 -26.97 -21.33
N GLU A 27 6.92 -25.96 -21.89
CA GLU A 27 7.78 -25.05 -21.12
C GLU A 27 6.85 -24.35 -20.12
N VAL A 28 6.96 -24.71 -18.85
CA VAL A 28 6.12 -24.14 -17.79
C VAL A 28 6.40 -22.65 -17.77
N LYS A 29 5.46 -21.85 -18.26
CA LYS A 29 5.55 -20.40 -18.28
C LYS A 29 5.68 -19.92 -16.82
N ARG A 30 6.80 -19.27 -16.49
CA ARG A 30 7.02 -18.71 -15.16
C ARG A 30 6.00 -17.60 -14.91
N PRO A 31 5.32 -17.56 -13.73
CA PRO A 31 4.33 -16.55 -13.44
C PRO A 31 4.96 -15.16 -13.31
N ASN A 32 4.24 -14.14 -13.72
CA ASN A 32 4.54 -12.76 -13.36
C ASN A 32 4.19 -12.55 -11.88
N ILE A 33 4.74 -11.49 -11.29
CA ILE A 33 4.48 -11.14 -9.88
C ILE A 33 4.15 -9.64 -9.81
N ILE A 34 3.04 -9.29 -9.19
CA ILE A 34 2.72 -7.92 -8.80
C ILE A 34 2.56 -7.87 -7.29
N PHE A 35 3.46 -7.13 -6.65
CA PHE A 35 3.41 -6.85 -5.22
C PHE A 35 2.80 -5.46 -5.02
N MET A 36 1.50 -5.43 -4.72
CA MET A 36 0.74 -4.21 -4.44
C MET A 36 0.86 -3.87 -2.96
N MET A 37 1.29 -2.65 -2.66
CA MET A 37 1.39 -2.18 -1.28
C MET A 37 0.85 -0.78 -1.13
N THR A 38 0.03 -0.59 -0.12
CA THR A 38 -0.45 0.72 0.34
C THR A 38 0.30 1.15 1.58
N ASP A 39 0.12 2.41 1.96
CA ASP A 39 0.76 3.02 3.12
C ASP A 39 -0.32 3.33 4.17
N ASP A 40 -0.24 2.67 5.33
CA ASP A 40 -1.18 2.86 6.44
C ASP A 40 -2.62 2.37 6.19
N HIS A 41 -2.80 1.28 5.45
CA HIS A 41 -4.12 0.73 5.17
C HIS A 41 -4.48 -0.40 6.14
N THR A 42 -5.44 -0.14 7.02
CA THR A 42 -5.92 -1.14 7.98
C THR A 42 -6.95 -2.09 7.37
N THR A 43 -6.99 -3.33 7.87
CA THR A 43 -7.94 -4.38 7.45
C THR A 43 -9.39 -3.96 7.63
N GLN A 44 -9.73 -3.12 8.61
CA GLN A 44 -11.09 -2.65 8.86
C GLN A 44 -11.66 -1.79 7.71
N ALA A 45 -10.80 -1.22 6.87
CA ALA A 45 -11.18 -0.43 5.71
C ALA A 45 -11.12 -1.22 4.40
N MET A 46 -11.01 -2.56 4.48
CA MET A 46 -11.14 -3.49 3.36
C MET A 46 -12.40 -4.35 3.53
N SER A 47 -13.31 -4.37 2.55
CA SER A 47 -14.58 -5.07 2.68
C SER A 47 -14.46 -6.58 2.79
N CYS A 48 -13.41 -7.19 2.25
CA CYS A 48 -13.14 -8.61 2.43
C CYS A 48 -12.87 -9.03 3.89
N TYR A 49 -12.56 -8.07 4.78
CA TYR A 49 -12.43 -8.30 6.23
C TYR A 49 -13.68 -7.88 7.04
N GLY A 50 -14.83 -7.71 6.40
CA GLY A 50 -16.10 -7.46 7.09
C GLY A 50 -16.94 -6.30 6.56
N GLY A 51 -16.39 -5.42 5.70
CA GLY A 51 -17.16 -4.43 4.94
C GLY A 51 -17.92 -3.37 5.73
N ARG A 52 -17.54 -3.11 6.98
CA ARG A 52 -18.31 -2.24 7.89
C ARG A 52 -18.14 -0.75 7.61
N LEU A 53 -16.97 -0.35 7.12
CA LEU A 53 -16.62 1.05 6.91
C LEU A 53 -16.67 1.46 5.44
N LEU A 54 -16.22 0.60 4.55
CA LEU A 54 -16.07 0.89 3.13
C LEU A 54 -16.32 -0.37 2.30
N GLN A 55 -16.77 -0.21 1.05
CA GLN A 55 -16.77 -1.26 0.06
C GLN A 55 -15.55 -1.11 -0.85
N THR A 56 -14.77 -2.19 -1.01
CA THR A 56 -13.55 -2.24 -1.81
C THR A 56 -13.61 -3.42 -2.80
N PRO A 57 -14.51 -3.36 -3.80
CA PRO A 57 -14.83 -4.51 -4.64
C PRO A 57 -13.65 -5.05 -5.45
N ASN A 58 -12.67 -4.21 -5.80
CA ASN A 58 -11.50 -4.66 -6.55
C ASN A 58 -10.46 -5.35 -5.64
N MET A 59 -10.30 -4.90 -4.39
CA MET A 59 -9.53 -5.63 -3.38
C MET A 59 -10.21 -6.94 -2.98
N ASP A 60 -11.54 -6.93 -2.85
CA ASP A 60 -12.34 -8.13 -2.56
C ASP A 60 -12.18 -9.17 -3.67
N ARG A 61 -12.03 -8.75 -4.92
CA ARG A 61 -11.76 -9.65 -6.03
C ARG A 61 -10.45 -10.42 -5.81
N ILE A 62 -9.37 -9.75 -5.41
CA ILE A 62 -8.09 -10.41 -5.09
C ILE A 62 -8.27 -11.44 -3.97
N ALA A 63 -9.03 -11.09 -2.93
CA ALA A 63 -9.30 -11.98 -1.81
C ALA A 63 -10.17 -13.19 -2.19
N ASN A 64 -11.20 -12.98 -3.03
CA ASN A 64 -12.15 -14.00 -3.43
C ASN A 64 -11.59 -14.98 -4.48
N GLU A 65 -10.71 -14.51 -5.36
CA GLU A 65 -10.04 -15.32 -6.37
C GLU A 65 -8.71 -15.94 -5.87
N GLY A 66 -8.32 -15.64 -4.62
CA GLY A 66 -7.04 -16.05 -4.03
C GLY A 66 -7.14 -16.53 -2.58
N ILE A 67 -6.23 -16.08 -1.75
CA ILE A 67 -6.12 -16.43 -0.33
C ILE A 67 -6.11 -15.14 0.49
N ARG A 68 -7.02 -15.05 1.47
CA ARG A 68 -7.02 -13.99 2.48
C ARG A 68 -6.27 -14.45 3.73
N MET A 69 -5.31 -13.62 4.18
CA MET A 69 -4.52 -13.89 5.39
C MET A 69 -5.17 -13.18 6.59
N ASP A 70 -5.81 -13.93 7.48
CA ASP A 70 -6.49 -13.36 8.66
C ASP A 70 -5.51 -12.98 9.79
N ASN A 71 -4.32 -13.60 9.81
CA ASN A 71 -3.27 -13.36 10.81
C ASN A 71 -1.95 -13.01 10.10
N CYS A 72 -1.84 -11.78 9.60
CA CYS A 72 -0.63 -11.24 9.00
C CYS A 72 -0.25 -9.93 9.71
N TYR A 73 0.98 -9.84 10.21
CA TYR A 73 1.40 -8.74 11.07
C TYR A 73 2.63 -8.04 10.48
N ALA A 74 2.62 -6.70 10.51
CA ALA A 74 3.81 -5.92 10.23
C ALA A 74 4.85 -6.12 11.35
N VAL A 75 6.11 -6.28 10.97
CA VAL A 75 7.20 -6.51 11.93
C VAL A 75 7.84 -5.23 12.46
N ASN A 76 7.43 -4.08 11.92
CA ASN A 76 7.82 -2.75 12.39
C ASN A 76 6.69 -1.76 12.11
N ALA A 77 6.37 -0.90 13.06
CA ALA A 77 5.28 0.07 12.97
C ALA A 77 5.66 1.39 12.27
N LEU A 78 6.79 1.42 11.56
CA LEU A 78 7.24 2.55 10.75
C LEU A 78 7.39 2.13 9.29
N SER A 79 6.98 3.01 8.36
CA SER A 79 6.90 2.70 6.92
C SER A 79 8.23 2.29 6.32
N GLY A 80 9.30 3.06 6.51
CA GLY A 80 10.62 2.74 5.96
C GLY A 80 11.15 1.39 6.46
N PRO A 81 11.26 1.18 7.80
CA PRO A 81 11.69 -0.10 8.37
C PRO A 81 10.83 -1.30 7.95
N SER A 82 9.50 -1.16 7.90
CA SER A 82 8.62 -2.23 7.41
C SER A 82 8.92 -2.58 5.95
N ARG A 83 9.09 -1.59 5.08
CA ARG A 83 9.45 -1.79 3.67
C ARG A 83 10.79 -2.47 3.51
N ALA A 84 11.79 -2.10 4.31
CA ALA A 84 13.09 -2.77 4.35
C ALA A 84 12.99 -4.23 4.81
N CYS A 85 12.14 -4.53 5.80
CA CYS A 85 11.88 -5.91 6.23
C CYS A 85 11.24 -6.74 5.11
N ILE A 86 10.27 -6.19 4.39
CA ILE A 86 9.62 -6.85 3.25
C ILE A 86 10.65 -7.15 2.15
N LEU A 87 11.48 -6.16 1.77
CA LEU A 87 12.49 -6.33 0.74
C LEU A 87 13.54 -7.38 1.07
N THR A 88 14.02 -7.40 2.31
CA THR A 88 15.16 -8.23 2.74
C THR A 88 14.74 -9.58 3.33
N GLY A 89 13.48 -9.74 3.76
CA GLY A 89 13.03 -10.87 4.56
C GLY A 89 13.67 -10.93 5.96
N LYS A 90 14.20 -9.80 6.47
CA LYS A 90 14.90 -9.70 7.75
C LYS A 90 14.24 -8.69 8.66
N PHE A 91 14.20 -8.95 9.96
CA PHE A 91 13.78 -7.95 10.94
C PHE A 91 14.67 -6.71 10.93
N SER A 92 14.16 -5.57 11.38
CA SER A 92 14.84 -4.26 11.34
C SER A 92 16.21 -4.26 12.03
N HIS A 93 16.35 -4.95 13.18
CA HIS A 93 17.63 -5.07 13.89
C HIS A 93 18.69 -5.93 13.16
N ILE A 94 18.27 -6.73 12.17
CA ILE A 94 19.17 -7.54 11.34
C ILE A 94 19.50 -6.83 10.04
N ASN A 95 18.52 -6.17 9.41
CA ASN A 95 18.78 -5.41 8.18
C ASN A 95 19.39 -4.02 8.43
N GLY A 96 19.44 -3.56 9.68
CA GLY A 96 20.05 -2.32 10.12
C GLY A 96 19.20 -1.05 9.88
N PHE A 97 18.00 -1.17 9.31
CA PHE A 97 17.11 -0.04 9.06
C PHE A 97 15.98 0.00 10.10
N THR A 98 16.20 0.73 11.19
CA THR A 98 15.37 0.68 12.39
C THR A 98 14.40 1.85 12.56
N ASP A 99 14.63 2.95 11.84
CA ASP A 99 13.83 4.18 11.89
C ASP A 99 13.77 4.89 10.54
N ASN A 100 12.95 5.95 10.42
CA ASN A 100 12.81 6.72 9.17
C ASN A 100 13.89 7.80 8.97
N ALA A 101 14.84 7.96 9.91
CA ALA A 101 15.96 8.91 9.80
C ALA A 101 17.22 8.24 9.26
N SER A 102 17.30 6.93 9.37
CA SER A 102 18.41 6.11 8.86
C SER A 102 18.38 5.99 7.34
N THR A 103 19.48 5.55 6.76
CA THR A 103 19.60 5.24 5.33
C THR A 103 19.66 3.73 5.13
N PHE A 104 18.82 3.19 4.27
CA PHE A 104 18.82 1.75 3.97
C PHE A 104 20.08 1.36 3.19
N ASP A 105 20.77 0.32 3.63
CA ASP A 105 21.85 -0.27 2.85
C ASP A 105 21.29 -1.09 1.67
N GLY A 106 21.26 -0.45 0.51
CA GLY A 106 20.79 -1.06 -0.73
C GLY A 106 21.67 -2.20 -1.25
N ASN A 107 22.89 -2.42 -0.73
CA ASN A 107 23.76 -3.52 -1.16
C ASN A 107 23.32 -4.87 -0.60
N GLN A 108 22.47 -4.89 0.41
CA GLN A 108 21.93 -6.13 0.96
C GLN A 108 21.21 -6.95 -0.10
N GLN A 109 21.11 -8.27 0.15
CA GLN A 109 20.28 -9.13 -0.65
C GLN A 109 18.79 -8.78 -0.43
N THR A 110 18.07 -8.56 -1.51
CA THR A 110 16.64 -8.31 -1.53
C THR A 110 15.95 -9.26 -2.51
N PHE A 111 14.66 -9.54 -2.32
CA PHE A 111 13.95 -10.45 -3.22
C PHE A 111 13.91 -9.96 -4.69
N PRO A 112 13.82 -8.63 -4.98
CA PRO A 112 13.91 -8.17 -6.36
C PRO A 112 15.24 -8.51 -7.04
N LYS A 113 16.39 -8.39 -6.32
CA LYS A 113 17.70 -8.80 -6.83
C LYS A 113 17.77 -10.28 -7.16
N LEU A 114 17.15 -11.13 -6.32
CA LEU A 114 17.08 -12.57 -6.58
C LEU A 114 16.23 -12.88 -7.81
N LEU A 115 15.09 -12.23 -7.97
CA LEU A 115 14.21 -12.39 -9.14
C LEU A 115 14.88 -11.88 -10.40
N GLN A 116 15.57 -10.74 -10.35
CA GLN A 116 16.36 -10.21 -11.46
C GLN A 116 17.45 -11.22 -11.89
N SER A 117 18.17 -11.80 -10.92
CA SER A 117 19.17 -12.86 -11.18
C SER A 117 18.54 -14.13 -11.77
N ALA A 118 17.27 -14.41 -11.48
CA ALA A 118 16.50 -15.49 -12.05
C ALA A 118 15.90 -15.16 -13.43
N GLY A 119 16.21 -13.98 -13.99
CA GLY A 119 15.77 -13.56 -15.32
C GLY A 119 14.40 -12.90 -15.38
N TYR A 120 13.87 -12.43 -14.24
CA TYR A 120 12.70 -11.55 -14.22
C TYR A 120 13.11 -10.13 -14.59
N GLN A 121 12.23 -9.43 -15.27
CA GLN A 121 12.29 -7.98 -15.42
C GLN A 121 11.64 -7.34 -14.19
N THR A 122 12.39 -6.50 -13.47
CA THR A 122 11.99 -5.99 -12.16
C THR A 122 11.69 -4.49 -12.21
N SER A 123 10.63 -4.07 -11.55
CA SER A 123 10.28 -2.65 -11.43
C SER A 123 9.71 -2.28 -10.07
N ILE A 124 9.87 -0.99 -9.70
CA ILE A 124 9.17 -0.37 -8.57
C ILE A 124 8.56 0.96 -9.00
N ILE A 125 7.27 1.15 -8.71
CA ILE A 125 6.51 2.32 -9.08
C ILE A 125 5.70 2.82 -7.88
N GLY A 126 5.92 4.07 -7.50
CA GLY A 126 5.26 4.74 -6.39
C GLY A 126 6.14 4.95 -5.16
N LYS A 127 5.63 4.70 -3.95
CA LYS A 127 6.35 5.02 -2.71
C LYS A 127 7.51 4.05 -2.44
N TRP A 128 8.73 4.61 -2.32
CA TRP A 128 9.94 3.89 -1.95
C TRP A 128 10.29 4.05 -0.46
N HIS A 129 10.59 5.25 -0.02
CA HIS A 129 10.81 5.65 1.38
C HIS A 129 11.96 4.91 2.10
N LEU A 130 13.10 4.74 1.41
CA LEU A 130 14.31 4.12 1.97
C LEU A 130 15.56 5.00 1.90
N ILE A 131 15.41 6.25 1.45
CA ILE A 131 16.46 7.31 1.39
C ILE A 131 17.61 6.99 0.39
N THR A 132 17.54 5.89 -0.32
CA THR A 132 18.50 5.47 -1.33
C THR A 132 17.81 5.20 -2.67
N GLU A 133 18.56 5.26 -3.75
CA GLU A 133 18.04 4.81 -5.04
C GLU A 133 17.73 3.31 -5.00
N PRO A 134 16.66 2.86 -5.67
CA PRO A 134 16.31 1.46 -5.77
C PRO A 134 17.42 0.63 -6.43
N GLN A 135 17.79 -0.49 -5.82
CA GLN A 135 18.73 -1.45 -6.39
C GLN A 135 18.06 -2.79 -6.64
N GLY A 136 18.42 -3.45 -7.74
CA GLY A 136 17.81 -4.71 -8.17
C GLY A 136 16.51 -4.51 -8.94
N PHE A 137 16.38 -3.34 -9.58
CA PHE A 137 15.27 -2.99 -10.46
C PHE A 137 15.80 -2.52 -11.81
N ASP A 138 15.18 -2.98 -12.89
CA ASP A 138 15.45 -2.55 -14.26
C ASP A 138 14.76 -1.22 -14.58
N TYR A 139 13.67 -0.94 -13.87
CA TYR A 139 12.92 0.31 -13.97
C TYR A 139 12.40 0.75 -12.60
N TRP A 140 12.50 2.05 -12.31
CA TRP A 140 11.82 2.65 -11.18
C TRP A 140 11.25 4.02 -11.49
N CYS A 141 10.09 4.32 -10.91
CA CYS A 141 9.47 5.63 -10.89
C CYS A 141 8.94 5.86 -9.48
N ILE A 142 9.76 6.45 -8.61
CA ILE A 142 9.48 6.55 -7.18
C ILE A 142 9.12 7.98 -6.76
N LEU A 143 8.16 8.09 -5.84
CA LEU A 143 7.77 9.36 -5.24
C LEU A 143 8.95 9.99 -4.51
N THR A 144 9.14 11.32 -4.72
CA THR A 144 10.09 12.15 -4.01
C THR A 144 9.37 13.31 -3.29
N GLY A 145 10.09 14.20 -2.64
CA GLY A 145 9.47 15.27 -1.84
C GLY A 145 8.98 14.80 -0.47
N GLN A 146 8.76 15.75 0.45
CA GLN A 146 8.31 15.49 1.82
C GLN A 146 9.06 14.31 2.51
N HIS A 147 10.39 14.27 2.44
CA HIS A 147 11.22 13.14 2.92
C HIS A 147 10.80 11.80 2.28
N GLU A 148 10.65 11.75 0.96
CA GLU A 148 10.22 10.60 0.17
C GLU A 148 8.80 10.07 0.47
N GLN A 149 7.98 10.86 1.17
CA GLN A 149 6.57 10.54 1.37
C GLN A 149 5.72 10.85 0.12
N GLY A 150 6.21 11.78 -0.73
CA GLY A 150 5.51 12.28 -1.90
C GLY A 150 4.30 13.17 -1.58
N ASP A 151 3.74 13.80 -2.59
CA ASP A 151 2.53 14.61 -2.54
C ASP A 151 1.35 13.87 -3.17
N TYR A 152 0.13 14.17 -2.71
CA TYR A 152 -1.08 13.61 -3.31
C TYR A 152 -1.44 14.25 -4.64
N TYR A 153 -1.14 15.54 -4.79
CA TYR A 153 -1.44 16.31 -6.00
C TYR A 153 -0.17 16.79 -6.67
N ASN A 154 -0.12 16.66 -7.98
CA ASN A 154 1.02 17.02 -8.81
C ASN A 154 2.35 16.56 -8.22
N PRO A 155 2.49 15.25 -7.95
CA PRO A 155 3.63 14.70 -7.22
C PRO A 155 4.94 14.80 -8.01
N ASP A 156 6.04 14.90 -7.24
CA ASP A 156 7.38 14.78 -7.76
C ASP A 156 7.80 13.30 -7.76
N PHE A 157 8.46 12.88 -8.84
CA PHE A 157 9.02 11.54 -8.96
C PHE A 157 10.51 11.60 -9.34
N ASN A 158 11.21 10.53 -8.98
CA ASN A 158 12.48 10.15 -9.59
C ASN A 158 12.22 8.95 -10.50
N GLU A 159 12.35 9.14 -11.80
CA GLU A 159 12.22 8.08 -12.80
C GLU A 159 13.59 7.71 -13.33
N ASN A 160 14.12 6.56 -12.94
CA ASN A 160 15.46 6.08 -13.31
C ASN A 160 16.57 7.14 -13.18
N GLY A 161 16.58 7.87 -12.05
CA GLY A 161 17.56 8.93 -11.77
C GLY A 161 17.17 10.32 -12.29
N LYS A 162 16.08 10.45 -13.05
CA LYS A 162 15.58 11.72 -13.56
C LYS A 162 14.44 12.26 -12.69
N GLN A 163 14.60 13.48 -12.17
CA GLN A 163 13.51 14.15 -11.46
C GLN A 163 12.45 14.66 -12.46
N ILE A 164 11.20 14.34 -12.21
CA ILE A 164 10.04 14.77 -12.99
C ILE A 164 8.91 15.21 -12.06
N VAL A 165 8.03 16.09 -12.56
CA VAL A 165 6.80 16.50 -11.90
C VAL A 165 5.64 16.08 -12.78
N GLU A 166 4.73 15.27 -12.25
CA GLU A 166 3.54 14.84 -12.96
C GLU A 166 2.32 15.65 -12.52
N GLN A 167 1.43 15.94 -13.47
CA GLN A 167 0.19 16.67 -13.19
C GLN A 167 -0.95 15.69 -12.92
N GLY A 168 -1.62 15.84 -11.78
CA GLY A 168 -2.75 15.00 -11.41
C GLY A 168 -2.70 14.48 -9.99
N TYR A 169 -3.40 13.38 -9.75
CA TYR A 169 -3.51 12.74 -8.45
C TYR A 169 -2.56 11.53 -8.35
N ALA A 170 -1.75 11.46 -7.31
CA ALA A 170 -0.65 10.49 -7.18
C ALA A 170 -1.08 9.04 -7.40
N THR A 171 -2.22 8.62 -6.82
CA THR A 171 -2.71 7.23 -6.95
C THR A 171 -3.03 6.89 -8.42
N ASP A 172 -3.61 7.83 -9.17
CA ASP A 172 -3.92 7.64 -10.58
C ASP A 172 -2.63 7.59 -11.41
N ILE A 173 -1.70 8.51 -11.16
CA ILE A 173 -0.41 8.59 -11.88
C ILE A 173 0.43 7.35 -11.66
N ILE A 174 0.52 6.84 -10.41
CA ILE A 174 1.24 5.60 -10.11
C ILE A 174 0.67 4.44 -10.94
N THR A 175 -0.65 4.41 -11.10
CA THR A 175 -1.32 3.37 -11.91
C THR A 175 -1.04 3.56 -13.40
N ASP A 176 -1.07 4.79 -13.91
CA ASP A 176 -0.74 5.10 -15.29
C ASP A 176 0.69 4.68 -15.61
N LYS A 177 1.67 4.99 -14.74
CA LYS A 177 3.07 4.56 -14.86
C LYS A 177 3.23 3.04 -14.79
N ALA A 178 2.43 2.35 -13.96
CA ALA A 178 2.44 0.89 -13.89
C ALA A 178 1.93 0.27 -15.19
N ILE A 179 0.86 0.79 -15.76
CA ILE A 179 0.32 0.34 -17.05
C ILE A 179 1.31 0.65 -18.18
N GLU A 180 1.88 1.86 -18.21
CA GLU A 180 2.90 2.27 -19.18
C GLU A 180 4.12 1.30 -19.16
N TYR A 181 4.61 0.96 -17.95
CA TYR A 181 5.67 -0.04 -17.81
C TYR A 181 5.27 -1.39 -18.40
N LEU A 182 4.05 -1.87 -18.12
CA LEU A 182 3.56 -3.14 -18.65
C LEU A 182 3.40 -3.13 -20.18
N GLU A 183 3.12 -1.99 -20.79
CA GLU A 183 3.05 -1.84 -22.24
C GLU A 183 4.42 -1.96 -22.92
N HIS A 184 5.45 -1.36 -22.31
CA HIS A 184 6.78 -1.20 -22.90
C HIS A 184 7.80 -2.26 -22.46
N ARG A 185 7.48 -3.11 -21.47
CA ARG A 185 8.37 -4.17 -20.98
C ARG A 185 8.75 -5.18 -22.07
N ASP A 186 9.83 -5.89 -21.89
CA ASP A 186 10.19 -7.05 -22.69
C ASP A 186 9.20 -8.21 -22.45
N LYS A 187 8.28 -8.42 -23.37
CA LYS A 187 7.20 -9.43 -23.25
C LYS A 187 7.69 -10.87 -23.34
N SER A 188 8.97 -11.10 -23.66
CA SER A 188 9.59 -12.43 -23.67
C SER A 188 10.02 -12.90 -22.28
N LYS A 189 10.03 -11.99 -21.28
CA LYS A 189 10.45 -12.26 -19.90
C LYS A 189 9.27 -12.18 -18.93
N PRO A 190 9.26 -12.99 -17.87
CA PRO A 190 8.37 -12.76 -16.75
C PRO A 190 8.79 -11.46 -16.04
N PHE A 191 7.85 -10.79 -15.39
CA PHE A 191 8.13 -9.57 -14.65
C PHE A 191 7.78 -9.70 -13.16
N CYS A 192 8.47 -8.90 -12.33
CA CYS A 192 8.11 -8.61 -10.95
C CYS A 192 7.97 -7.10 -10.79
N MET A 193 6.76 -6.63 -10.53
CA MET A 193 6.47 -5.23 -10.31
C MET A 193 6.04 -4.98 -8.87
N MET A 194 6.74 -4.06 -8.19
CA MET A 194 6.32 -3.51 -6.92
C MET A 194 5.47 -2.26 -7.20
N TYR A 195 4.17 -2.36 -6.98
CA TYR A 195 3.19 -1.30 -7.20
C TYR A 195 2.77 -0.72 -5.85
N HIS A 196 3.38 0.44 -5.50
CA HIS A 196 3.33 1.01 -4.16
C HIS A 196 2.59 2.34 -4.12
N GLN A 197 1.39 2.33 -3.55
CA GLN A 197 0.60 3.53 -3.35
C GLN A 197 1.05 4.33 -2.12
N LYS A 198 0.99 5.67 -2.22
CA LYS A 198 1.11 6.56 -1.06
C LYS A 198 -0.14 6.51 -0.18
N ALA A 199 -1.30 6.46 -0.80
CA ALA A 199 -2.58 6.43 -0.10
C ALA A 199 -2.74 5.11 0.69
N PRO A 200 -3.40 5.14 1.85
CA PRO A 200 -4.04 6.27 2.52
C PRO A 200 -3.20 7.01 3.59
N HIS A 201 -1.88 7.13 3.43
CA HIS A 201 -1.01 7.81 4.41
C HIS A 201 -1.51 9.22 4.77
N ARG A 202 -1.28 9.64 6.03
CA ARG A 202 -1.50 11.00 6.53
C ARG A 202 -0.89 12.02 5.55
N ASN A 203 -1.54 13.09 5.12
CA ASN A 203 -2.74 13.71 5.72
C ASN A 203 -4.07 13.42 5.01
N TRP A 204 -4.21 12.26 4.39
CA TRP A 204 -5.47 11.79 3.80
C TRP A 204 -6.15 12.84 2.87
N MET A 205 -5.57 13.09 1.73
CA MET A 205 -6.12 14.01 0.75
C MET A 205 -6.84 13.22 -0.34
N PRO A 206 -8.19 13.24 -0.38
CA PRO A 206 -8.97 12.48 -1.37
C PRO A 206 -8.68 12.91 -2.81
N ALA A 207 -8.88 12.02 -3.76
CA ALA A 207 -8.85 12.39 -5.18
C ALA A 207 -9.89 13.48 -5.48
N PRO A 208 -9.67 14.33 -6.50
CA PRO A 208 -10.61 15.43 -6.84
C PRO A 208 -12.06 14.96 -7.00
N ARG A 209 -12.26 13.75 -7.57
CA ARG A 209 -13.59 13.14 -7.75
C ARG A 209 -14.22 12.68 -6.44
N HIS A 210 -13.43 12.42 -5.40
CA HIS A 210 -13.89 11.94 -4.10
C HIS A 210 -13.95 13.00 -3.00
N LEU A 211 -13.50 14.23 -3.29
CA LEU A 211 -13.61 15.35 -2.34
C LEU A 211 -15.07 15.52 -1.91
N GLY A 212 -15.31 15.40 -0.60
CA GLY A 212 -16.64 15.57 0.01
C GLY A 212 -17.60 14.38 -0.13
N MET A 213 -17.19 13.24 -0.73
CA MET A 213 -18.10 12.12 -0.98
C MET A 213 -18.76 11.57 0.29
N PHE A 214 -18.10 11.68 1.44
CA PHE A 214 -18.60 11.20 2.71
C PHE A 214 -19.08 12.30 3.67
N ASN A 215 -19.27 13.55 3.21
CA ASN A 215 -19.67 14.65 4.09
C ASN A 215 -20.96 14.38 4.88
N ASN A 216 -21.90 13.64 4.30
CA ASN A 216 -23.17 13.27 4.93
C ASN A 216 -23.18 11.87 5.53
N THR A 217 -22.03 11.17 5.55
CA THR A 217 -21.92 9.84 6.13
C THR A 217 -21.51 9.92 7.58
N VAL A 218 -22.18 9.14 8.43
CA VAL A 218 -21.80 8.92 9.82
C VAL A 218 -21.19 7.53 9.94
N PHE A 219 -19.92 7.46 10.31
CA PHE A 219 -19.20 6.21 10.51
C PHE A 219 -19.42 5.71 11.95
N PRO A 220 -19.52 4.38 12.17
CA PRO A 220 -19.65 3.81 13.49
C PRO A 220 -18.38 4.10 14.33
N GLU A 221 -18.58 4.59 15.51
CA GLU A 221 -17.50 4.82 16.46
C GLU A 221 -17.07 3.50 17.12
N PRO A 222 -15.76 3.24 17.29
CA PRO A 222 -15.32 2.09 18.08
C PRO A 222 -15.72 2.25 19.55
N ALA A 223 -16.06 1.15 20.20
CA ALA A 223 -16.48 1.15 21.61
C ALA A 223 -15.41 1.75 22.56
N THR A 224 -14.17 1.76 22.13
CA THR A 224 -13.02 2.28 22.89
C THR A 224 -12.61 3.71 22.48
N LEU A 225 -13.43 4.42 21.70
CA LEU A 225 -13.10 5.82 21.29
C LEU A 225 -12.83 6.74 22.50
N PHE A 226 -13.49 6.48 23.63
CA PHE A 226 -13.34 7.23 24.89
C PHE A 226 -12.66 6.39 25.97
N ASP A 227 -11.63 5.61 25.61
CA ASP A 227 -10.88 4.79 26.56
C ASP A 227 -10.17 5.66 27.59
N THR A 228 -10.28 5.29 28.87
CA THR A 228 -9.61 5.98 29.99
C THR A 228 -8.21 5.46 30.26
N TYR A 229 -7.80 4.41 29.57
CA TYR A 229 -6.54 3.67 29.76
C TYR A 229 -6.37 3.09 31.18
N GLU A 230 -7.43 2.97 31.96
CA GLU A 230 -7.39 2.33 33.26
C GLU A 230 -6.96 0.87 33.13
N GLY A 231 -5.99 0.47 33.95
CA GLY A 231 -5.41 -0.90 33.90
C GLY A 231 -4.43 -1.14 32.75
N ARG A 232 -4.13 -0.13 31.90
CA ARG A 232 -3.16 -0.26 30.80
C ARG A 232 -1.78 0.26 31.18
N GLY A 233 -0.75 -0.19 30.47
CA GLY A 233 0.63 0.25 30.63
C GLY A 233 0.85 1.73 30.30
N SER A 234 2.04 2.27 30.67
CA SER A 234 2.43 3.65 30.42
C SER A 234 2.43 3.99 28.92
N ALA A 235 2.88 3.09 28.07
CA ALA A 235 2.91 3.28 26.62
C ALA A 235 1.53 3.67 26.05
N ALA A 236 0.45 3.04 26.55
CA ALA A 236 -0.91 3.37 26.13
C ALA A 236 -1.38 4.74 26.63
N ARG A 237 -0.94 5.14 27.83
CA ARG A 237 -1.33 6.43 28.43
C ARG A 237 -0.54 7.62 27.89
N GLU A 238 0.73 7.43 27.55
CA GLU A 238 1.69 8.48 27.22
C GLU A 238 1.92 8.63 25.72
N GLN A 239 1.23 7.83 24.90
CA GLN A 239 1.36 7.85 23.45
C GLN A 239 0.93 9.18 22.82
N ASP A 240 1.42 9.45 21.61
CA ASP A 240 1.25 10.70 20.86
C ASP A 240 0.32 10.52 19.64
N MET A 241 -0.76 9.73 19.77
CA MET A 241 -1.69 9.39 18.68
C MET A 241 -3.15 9.72 19.01
N SER A 242 -3.40 10.70 19.89
CA SER A 242 -4.75 11.00 20.37
C SER A 242 -5.55 11.83 19.37
N ILE A 243 -6.76 11.37 19.03
CA ILE A 243 -7.74 12.15 18.25
C ILE A 243 -8.10 13.44 19.02
N GLU A 244 -8.19 13.37 20.35
CA GLU A 244 -8.49 14.54 21.17
C GLU A 244 -7.39 15.59 21.12
N HIS A 245 -6.12 15.18 21.34
CA HIS A 245 -5.04 16.11 21.66
C HIS A 245 -4.05 16.34 20.52
N THR A 246 -3.75 15.31 19.70
CA THR A 246 -2.64 15.36 18.73
C THR A 246 -3.09 15.36 17.27
N LEU A 247 -4.38 15.10 17.01
CA LEU A 247 -4.96 15.32 15.69
C LEU A 247 -5.04 16.82 15.40
N THR A 248 -4.23 17.31 14.46
CA THR A 248 -4.04 18.75 14.25
C THR A 248 -5.17 19.40 13.45
N ASN A 249 -5.48 20.66 13.79
CA ASN A 249 -6.55 21.40 13.14
C ASN A 249 -6.22 21.77 11.69
N ASP A 250 -4.99 22.16 11.41
CA ASP A 250 -4.55 22.57 10.07
C ASP A 250 -4.28 21.38 9.15
N TRP A 251 -3.39 20.48 9.57
CA TRP A 251 -2.89 19.41 8.72
C TRP A 251 -3.86 18.25 8.56
N ASP A 252 -4.45 17.78 9.67
CA ASP A 252 -5.32 16.60 9.67
C ASP A 252 -6.77 16.95 9.37
N LEU A 253 -7.29 17.95 10.07
CA LEU A 253 -8.68 18.37 9.95
C LEU A 253 -8.92 19.43 8.87
N LYS A 254 -7.85 20.06 8.34
CA LYS A 254 -7.89 21.01 7.20
C LYS A 254 -8.79 22.23 7.50
N LEU A 255 -8.64 22.78 8.70
CA LEU A 255 -9.50 23.86 9.23
C LEU A 255 -9.00 25.29 8.90
N LEU A 256 -8.17 25.42 7.87
CA LEU A 256 -7.72 26.71 7.36
C LEU A 256 -8.46 27.09 6.07
N THR A 257 -8.96 28.30 6.00
CA THR A 257 -9.47 28.89 4.77
C THR A 257 -8.31 29.25 3.83
N ARG A 258 -8.62 29.42 2.52
CA ARG A 258 -7.63 29.91 1.54
C ARG A 258 -6.97 31.19 2.00
N GLU A 259 -7.75 32.16 2.51
CA GLU A 259 -7.22 33.44 2.99
C GLU A 259 -6.22 33.27 4.12
N GLU A 260 -6.48 32.38 5.09
CA GLU A 260 -5.56 32.09 6.18
C GLU A 260 -4.29 31.38 5.71
N MET A 261 -4.42 30.43 4.81
CA MET A 261 -3.26 29.78 4.19
C MET A 261 -2.38 30.77 3.42
N LEU A 262 -2.96 31.77 2.78
CA LEU A 262 -2.21 32.82 2.08
C LEU A 262 -1.51 33.80 3.02
N LYS A 263 -1.95 33.94 4.27
CA LYS A 263 -1.27 34.76 5.29
C LYS A 263 0.00 34.10 5.84
N ASP A 264 0.04 32.76 5.85
CA ASP A 264 1.22 31.99 6.22
C ASP A 264 1.53 30.92 5.16
N THR A 265 2.27 31.33 4.15
CA THR A 265 2.66 30.46 3.05
C THR A 265 3.72 29.42 3.43
N THR A 266 4.25 29.46 4.66
CA THR A 266 5.15 28.43 5.20
C THR A 266 4.40 27.26 5.83
N ASN A 267 3.10 27.44 6.11
CA ASN A 267 2.25 26.38 6.66
C ASN A 267 2.24 25.16 5.72
N ARG A 268 2.42 23.99 6.30
CA ARG A 268 2.50 22.72 5.55
C ARG A 268 1.22 22.39 4.75
N LEU A 269 0.03 22.79 5.24
CA LEU A 269 -1.21 22.60 4.48
C LEU A 269 -1.19 23.46 3.21
N TYR A 270 -0.72 24.72 3.29
CA TYR A 270 -0.57 25.58 2.11
C TYR A 270 0.41 24.97 1.09
N GLN A 271 1.51 24.36 1.56
CA GLN A 271 2.50 23.77 0.65
C GLN A 271 1.90 22.64 -0.22
N VAL A 272 0.99 21.83 0.31
CA VAL A 272 0.30 20.79 -0.45
C VAL A 272 -0.92 21.35 -1.22
N TYR A 273 -1.63 22.32 -0.64
CA TYR A 273 -2.77 22.99 -1.28
C TYR A 273 -2.38 23.73 -2.57
N LYS A 274 -1.27 24.48 -2.56
CA LYS A 274 -0.79 25.21 -3.73
C LYS A 274 -0.41 24.32 -4.92
N ARG A 275 -0.20 23.03 -4.69
CA ARG A 275 0.08 22.04 -5.76
C ARG A 275 -1.17 21.67 -6.54
N MET A 276 -2.36 21.89 -5.98
CA MET A 276 -3.61 21.56 -6.65
C MET A 276 -3.89 22.50 -7.83
N PRO A 277 -4.47 22.02 -8.93
CA PRO A 277 -5.05 22.87 -9.97
C PRO A 277 -6.13 23.80 -9.40
N ALA A 278 -6.37 24.95 -10.03
CA ALA A 278 -7.26 25.98 -9.53
C ALA A 278 -8.73 25.50 -9.35
N ASP A 279 -9.22 24.66 -10.23
CA ASP A 279 -10.55 24.04 -10.12
C ASP A 279 -10.65 23.11 -8.94
N VAL A 280 -9.58 22.34 -8.65
CA VAL A 280 -9.51 21.46 -7.47
C VAL A 280 -9.42 22.28 -6.18
N GLN A 281 -8.65 23.39 -6.18
CA GLN A 281 -8.62 24.32 -5.05
C GLN A 281 -10.01 24.90 -4.75
N ASN A 282 -10.74 25.29 -5.77
CA ASN A 282 -12.11 25.84 -5.62
C ASN A 282 -13.07 24.77 -5.06
N LYS A 283 -12.95 23.53 -5.53
CA LYS A 283 -13.74 22.41 -4.98
C LYS A 283 -13.37 22.13 -3.55
N TRP A 284 -12.07 22.10 -3.22
CA TRP A 284 -11.56 21.95 -1.87
C TRP A 284 -12.15 22.97 -0.90
N ASP A 285 -12.05 24.26 -1.25
CA ASP A 285 -12.58 25.34 -0.42
C ASP A 285 -14.07 25.18 -0.16
N SER A 286 -14.85 24.84 -1.19
CA SER A 286 -16.29 24.60 -1.06
C SER A 286 -16.60 23.41 -0.14
N VAL A 287 -15.88 22.31 -0.30
CA VAL A 287 -16.10 21.06 0.47
C VAL A 287 -15.76 21.25 1.95
N TYR A 288 -14.65 21.93 2.25
CA TYR A 288 -14.20 22.12 3.64
C TYR A 288 -14.82 23.34 4.32
N ALA A 289 -15.52 24.24 3.62
CA ALA A 289 -16.14 25.42 4.20
C ALA A 289 -17.11 25.10 5.33
N GLN A 290 -17.96 24.08 5.18
CA GLN A 290 -18.92 23.67 6.20
C GLN A 290 -18.18 23.12 7.43
N ARG A 291 -17.16 22.26 7.26
CA ARG A 291 -16.32 21.73 8.33
C ARG A 291 -15.69 22.84 9.18
N ILE A 292 -15.13 23.84 8.51
CA ILE A 292 -14.52 25.01 9.13
C ILE A 292 -15.56 25.80 9.93
N ALA A 293 -16.74 26.04 9.37
CA ALA A 293 -17.83 26.78 10.02
C ALA A 293 -18.36 26.02 11.25
N GLU A 294 -18.57 24.72 11.17
CA GLU A 294 -19.00 23.86 12.28
C GLU A 294 -18.00 23.95 13.45
N TYR A 295 -16.71 23.74 13.18
CA TYR A 295 -15.66 23.82 14.19
C TYR A 295 -15.62 25.20 14.86
N ARG A 296 -15.69 26.28 14.07
CA ARG A 296 -15.61 27.67 14.58
C ARG A 296 -16.87 28.16 15.26
N SER A 297 -17.95 27.44 15.17
CA SER A 297 -19.20 27.79 15.88
C SER A 297 -19.03 27.79 17.39
N GLY A 298 -18.00 27.14 17.91
CA GLY A 298 -17.73 26.98 19.36
C GLY A 298 -18.77 26.14 20.10
N LYS A 299 -19.61 25.39 19.37
CA LYS A 299 -20.67 24.56 19.95
C LYS A 299 -20.20 23.14 20.30
N LEU A 300 -19.07 22.72 19.76
CA LEU A 300 -18.52 21.39 19.93
C LEU A 300 -17.54 21.37 21.11
N GLU A 301 -17.85 20.61 22.15
CA GLU A 301 -17.01 20.49 23.34
C GLU A 301 -16.92 19.04 23.82
N GLY A 302 -15.88 18.72 24.58
CA GLY A 302 -15.70 17.41 25.21
C GLY A 302 -15.87 16.24 24.25
N LYS A 303 -16.69 15.27 24.62
CA LYS A 303 -16.92 14.07 23.80
C LYS A 303 -17.52 14.36 22.43
N GLU A 304 -18.36 15.38 22.30
CA GLU A 304 -18.95 15.78 21.02
C GLU A 304 -17.88 16.26 20.04
N LEU A 305 -16.89 17.03 20.53
CA LEU A 305 -15.76 17.47 19.73
C LEU A 305 -14.88 16.29 19.30
N ILE A 306 -14.63 15.32 20.18
CA ILE A 306 -13.84 14.12 19.85
C ILE A 306 -14.56 13.28 18.79
N SER A 307 -15.86 13.02 18.96
CA SER A 307 -16.70 12.34 17.97
C SER A 307 -16.68 13.08 16.63
N TRP A 308 -16.81 14.39 16.63
CA TRP A 308 -16.76 15.20 15.42
C TRP A 308 -15.40 15.10 14.72
N LYS A 309 -14.29 15.21 15.46
CA LYS A 309 -12.92 15.02 14.90
C LYS A 309 -12.76 13.63 14.28
N TYR A 310 -13.23 12.59 14.97
CA TYR A 310 -13.23 11.22 14.46
C TYR A 310 -13.96 11.13 13.13
N GLN A 311 -15.17 11.68 13.02
CA GLN A 311 -15.95 11.67 11.77
C GLN A 311 -15.21 12.36 10.63
N GLN A 312 -14.58 13.53 10.88
CA GLN A 312 -13.84 14.24 9.82
C GLN A 312 -12.62 13.43 9.36
N TYR A 313 -11.90 12.84 10.29
CA TYR A 313 -10.77 11.96 10.02
C TYR A 313 -11.19 10.76 9.16
N MET A 314 -12.24 10.05 9.55
CA MET A 314 -12.75 8.88 8.84
C MET A 314 -13.19 9.21 7.41
N ARG A 315 -13.87 10.34 7.20
CA ARG A 315 -14.32 10.79 5.87
C ARG A 315 -13.16 10.97 4.91
N ASP A 316 -12.11 11.63 5.34
CA ASP A 316 -10.94 11.88 4.50
C ASP A 316 -10.11 10.60 4.27
N TYR A 317 -9.86 9.82 5.32
CA TYR A 317 -9.14 8.56 5.24
C TYR A 317 -9.79 7.57 4.27
N LEU A 318 -11.08 7.30 4.45
CA LEU A 318 -11.80 6.35 3.61
C LEU A 318 -11.95 6.84 2.16
N ALA A 319 -12.11 8.14 1.94
CA ALA A 319 -12.18 8.70 0.60
C ALA A 319 -10.87 8.54 -0.20
N THR A 320 -9.71 8.49 0.47
CA THR A 320 -8.44 8.19 -0.21
C THR A 320 -8.35 6.71 -0.63
N ILE A 321 -8.93 5.81 0.15
CA ILE A 321 -8.94 4.37 -0.14
C ILE A 321 -9.82 4.04 -1.34
N VAL A 322 -10.94 4.77 -1.54
CA VAL A 322 -11.77 4.58 -2.74
C VAL A 322 -10.94 4.73 -4.01
N ALA A 323 -10.07 5.75 -4.08
CA ALA A 323 -9.19 5.93 -5.23
C ALA A 323 -8.17 4.78 -5.38
N VAL A 324 -7.70 4.19 -4.30
CA VAL A 324 -6.81 3.01 -4.36
C VAL A 324 -7.55 1.81 -4.94
N ASP A 325 -8.75 1.52 -4.44
CA ASP A 325 -9.55 0.39 -4.93
C ASP A 325 -9.89 0.53 -6.43
N GLU A 326 -10.33 1.73 -6.86
CA GLU A 326 -10.56 2.02 -8.29
C GLU A 326 -9.31 1.76 -9.14
N ASN A 327 -8.15 2.17 -8.68
CA ASN A 327 -6.89 2.03 -9.40
C ASN A 327 -6.37 0.59 -9.41
N ILE A 328 -6.62 -0.20 -8.38
CA ILE A 328 -6.42 -1.65 -8.41
C ILE A 328 -7.30 -2.27 -9.50
N GLY A 329 -8.58 -1.88 -9.58
CA GLY A 329 -9.48 -2.33 -10.64
C GLY A 329 -8.99 -2.00 -12.04
N ARG A 330 -8.43 -0.80 -12.25
CA ARG A 330 -7.80 -0.40 -13.52
C ARG A 330 -6.63 -1.32 -13.91
N LEU A 331 -5.75 -1.62 -12.95
CA LEU A 331 -4.58 -2.47 -13.18
C LEU A 331 -5.00 -3.93 -13.45
N LEU A 332 -5.95 -4.48 -12.69
CA LEU A 332 -6.50 -5.81 -12.92
C LEU A 332 -7.15 -5.92 -14.31
N SER A 333 -7.98 -4.95 -14.69
CA SER A 333 -8.63 -4.90 -16.00
C SER A 333 -7.63 -4.79 -17.15
N TYR A 334 -6.53 -4.07 -16.93
CA TYR A 334 -5.45 -4.00 -17.92
C TYR A 334 -4.76 -5.37 -18.11
N LEU A 335 -4.47 -6.09 -17.02
CA LEU A 335 -3.88 -7.44 -17.08
C LEU A 335 -4.79 -8.44 -17.78
N GLU A 336 -6.10 -8.36 -17.55
CA GLU A 336 -7.09 -9.15 -18.31
C GLU A 336 -7.04 -8.85 -19.80
N LYS A 337 -7.08 -7.54 -20.14
CA LYS A 337 -7.06 -7.08 -21.53
C LYS A 337 -5.85 -7.60 -22.31
N ILE A 338 -4.69 -7.69 -21.64
CA ILE A 338 -3.46 -8.19 -22.30
C ILE A 338 -3.26 -9.71 -22.15
N GLY A 339 -4.21 -10.43 -21.50
CA GLY A 339 -4.17 -11.88 -21.30
C GLY A 339 -3.07 -12.37 -20.36
N GLU A 340 -2.63 -11.52 -19.42
CA GLU A 340 -1.56 -11.88 -18.48
C GLU A 340 -2.08 -12.13 -17.06
N LEU A 341 -3.38 -11.87 -16.76
CA LEU A 341 -3.90 -12.01 -15.40
C LEU A 341 -3.76 -13.43 -14.86
N ASP A 342 -4.15 -14.44 -15.64
CA ASP A 342 -4.10 -15.86 -15.25
C ASP A 342 -2.68 -16.39 -15.01
N ASN A 343 -1.66 -15.70 -15.54
CA ASN A 343 -0.26 -16.03 -15.32
C ASN A 343 0.44 -15.04 -14.40
N THR A 344 -0.31 -14.32 -13.55
CA THR A 344 0.24 -13.31 -12.64
C THR A 344 -0.15 -13.62 -11.20
N ILE A 345 0.83 -13.76 -10.32
CA ILE A 345 0.63 -13.80 -8.88
C ILE A 345 0.47 -12.36 -8.40
N ILE A 346 -0.69 -12.06 -7.81
CA ILE A 346 -0.98 -10.75 -7.24
C ILE A 346 -0.96 -10.87 -5.72
N ILE A 347 -0.14 -10.05 -5.07
CA ILE A 347 -0.06 -9.94 -3.62
C ILE A 347 -0.48 -8.53 -3.24
N TYR A 348 -1.52 -8.40 -2.41
CA TYR A 348 -1.93 -7.11 -1.84
C TYR A 348 -1.61 -7.08 -0.35
N THR A 349 -0.99 -5.99 0.11
CA THR A 349 -0.69 -5.73 1.52
C THR A 349 -0.64 -4.24 1.82
N SER A 350 -0.59 -3.90 3.10
CA SER A 350 -0.14 -2.60 3.59
C SER A 350 1.24 -2.74 4.24
N ASP A 351 2.02 -1.66 4.29
CA ASP A 351 3.30 -1.68 5.02
C ASP A 351 3.10 -1.82 6.53
N GLN A 352 1.91 -1.48 7.04
CA GLN A 352 1.51 -1.67 8.44
C GLN A 352 0.00 -1.46 8.64
N GLY A 353 -0.49 -1.71 9.87
CA GLY A 353 -1.83 -1.36 10.29
C GLY A 353 -1.99 0.11 10.66
N PHE A 354 -3.21 0.51 11.01
CA PHE A 354 -3.55 1.89 11.36
C PHE A 354 -4.73 1.91 12.33
N PHE A 355 -4.72 2.80 13.32
CA PHE A 355 -5.82 2.96 14.26
C PHE A 355 -6.92 3.84 13.67
N LEU A 356 -8.16 3.36 13.74
CA LEU A 356 -9.35 4.07 13.28
C LEU A 356 -10.25 4.45 14.46
N GLY A 357 -9.69 5.08 15.48
CA GLY A 357 -10.41 5.53 16.68
C GLY A 357 -10.39 4.55 17.83
N GLU A 358 -9.88 3.33 17.68
CA GLU A 358 -9.70 2.40 18.78
C GLU A 358 -8.79 3.03 19.84
N HIS A 359 -9.21 2.98 21.08
CA HIS A 359 -8.55 3.62 22.22
C HIS A 359 -8.43 5.16 22.11
N GLY A 360 -9.27 5.80 21.28
CA GLY A 360 -9.17 7.23 21.00
C GLY A 360 -7.99 7.60 20.11
N TRP A 361 -7.39 6.64 19.40
CA TRP A 361 -6.17 6.86 18.65
C TRP A 361 -6.41 6.93 17.12
N PHE A 362 -5.49 7.59 16.47
CA PHE A 362 -5.25 7.56 15.03
C PHE A 362 -3.76 7.29 14.80
N ASP A 363 -3.31 7.09 13.55
CA ASP A 363 -1.91 6.80 13.23
C ASP A 363 -1.51 5.35 13.62
N LYS A 364 -0.23 5.10 13.76
CA LYS A 364 0.43 3.80 13.96
C LYS A 364 1.58 4.02 14.94
N ARG A 365 2.25 3.22 15.51
CA ARG A 365 3.49 3.37 16.29
C ARG A 365 3.52 2.46 17.51
N LEU A 366 2.37 1.98 17.98
CA LEU A 366 2.30 1.05 19.08
C LEU A 366 2.00 -0.37 18.58
N SER A 367 2.66 -1.33 19.18
CA SER A 367 2.32 -2.74 19.03
C SER A 367 1.16 -3.11 19.95
N LEU A 368 0.37 -4.10 19.56
CA LEU A 368 -0.72 -4.66 20.38
C LEU A 368 -0.25 -5.15 21.75
N ILE A 369 1.00 -5.59 21.90
CA ILE A 369 1.56 -5.99 23.20
C ILE A 369 1.67 -4.80 24.19
N HIS A 370 1.85 -3.57 23.70
CA HIS A 370 1.86 -2.38 24.54
C HIS A 370 0.47 -2.00 25.07
N ILE A 371 -0.58 -2.57 24.50
CA ILE A 371 -1.98 -2.30 24.84
C ILE A 371 -2.52 -3.37 25.79
N SER A 372 -2.26 -4.64 25.50
CA SER A 372 -2.94 -5.79 26.11
C SER A 372 -2.16 -6.49 27.21
N GLU A 373 -0.85 -6.29 27.35
CA GLU A 373 -0.01 -7.02 28.34
C GLU A 373 0.84 -6.08 29.22
N PRO A 374 0.24 -5.26 30.10
CA PRO A 374 1.01 -4.43 31.01
C PRO A 374 1.76 -5.24 32.09
N THR A 375 1.41 -6.51 32.31
CA THR A 375 1.91 -7.31 33.41
C THR A 375 3.18 -8.11 33.08
N ARG A 376 3.42 -8.49 31.84
CA ARG A 376 4.61 -9.29 31.46
C ARG A 376 5.93 -8.55 31.63
N GLN A 377 5.93 -7.22 31.52
CA GLN A 377 7.14 -6.43 31.67
C GLN A 377 7.54 -6.24 33.15
N ALA A 378 6.60 -6.39 34.07
CA ALA A 378 6.86 -6.32 35.52
C ALA A 378 7.51 -7.60 36.10
N GLU A 379 7.42 -8.72 35.40
CA GLU A 379 8.00 -10.01 35.84
C GLU A 379 9.46 -10.24 35.35
N ILE A 380 9.98 -9.35 34.50
CA ILE A 380 11.35 -9.47 33.93
C ILE A 380 12.33 -8.46 34.54
N SER A 381 11.89 -7.57 35.44
CA SER A 381 12.74 -6.56 36.09
C SER A 381 13.20 -6.97 37.47
#